data_7a8033eecb40e6449a14d12d0220ec80
#
_entry.id   7a8033eecb40e6449a14d12d0220ec80
#
_cell.length_a   1.000
_cell.length_b   1.000
_cell.length_c   1.000
_cell.angle_alpha   90.00
_cell.angle_beta   90.00
_cell.angle_gamma   90.00
#
_symmetry.space_group_name_H-M   'P 1'
#
loop_
_entity.id
_entity.type
_entity.pdbx_description
1 polymer ?
#
loop_
_entity_poly.entity_id
_entity_poly.type
_entity_poly.pdbx_seq_one_letter_code
_entity_poly.pdbx_strand_id
1 'polypeptide(L)'
;MELREVIGRRRSIRFMKPYKPVEKEKIQVMFEAARIASHWGNVQSLRGIALFKETDSDLIDILQGAVIGWQFKIAPVVIIWIVDPDDAVDYQAESLMKLAKVGALGVGSRETREKGVEEKLLPFFAGIGEFLKAVGPNEIDCGQGIAQATLAAYEMGLGTCCLGPGPRGLELLKALGVPSNCRMIMAQTVGYPLEHWEAGGQRPRKPFEDLFHIHKYGEAFPRSEEVVAELTRDGMFTRPAPLPDRDEEILFLKDALGLKEPGVL
;
A
#
# COMPACT_ATOMS: atom_id res chain seq x y z
N MET A 1 3.35 -19.00 -5.83
CA MET A 1 2.07 -18.93 -5.09
C MET A 1 1.04 -18.32 -6.02
N GLU A 2 -0.18 -18.85 -6.04
CA GLU A 2 -1.22 -18.32 -6.92
C GLU A 2 -1.79 -16.99 -6.38
N LEU A 3 -2.17 -16.07 -7.26
CA LEU A 3 -2.63 -14.73 -6.86
C LEU A 3 -3.83 -14.76 -5.89
N ARG A 4 -4.80 -15.64 -6.14
CA ARG A 4 -5.98 -15.80 -5.26
C ARG A 4 -5.57 -16.19 -3.84
N GLU A 5 -4.61 -17.08 -3.71
CA GLU A 5 -4.03 -17.51 -2.44
C GLU A 5 -3.31 -16.35 -1.73
N VAL A 6 -2.48 -15.59 -2.45
CA VAL A 6 -1.78 -14.42 -1.90
C VAL A 6 -2.78 -13.40 -1.34
N ILE A 7 -3.81 -13.05 -2.12
CA ILE A 7 -4.86 -12.11 -1.71
C ILE A 7 -5.58 -12.63 -0.45
N GLY A 8 -5.94 -13.91 -0.44
CA GLY A 8 -6.72 -14.52 0.63
C GLY A 8 -5.94 -14.72 1.93
N ARG A 9 -4.65 -15.06 1.84
CA ARG A 9 -3.83 -15.40 3.00
C ARG A 9 -3.03 -14.24 3.57
N ARG A 10 -2.78 -13.17 2.79
CA ARG A 10 -2.09 -11.99 3.32
C ARG A 10 -2.83 -11.41 4.54
N ARG A 11 -2.08 -11.15 5.57
CA ARG A 11 -2.55 -10.52 6.82
C ARG A 11 -1.69 -9.30 7.15
N SER A 12 -2.23 -8.42 7.98
CA SER A 12 -1.41 -7.41 8.66
C SER A 12 -0.62 -8.12 9.75
N ILE A 13 0.65 -8.33 9.50
CA ILE A 13 1.59 -8.94 10.46
C ILE A 13 2.14 -7.83 11.33
N ARG A 14 1.94 -7.94 12.63
CA ARG A 14 2.31 -6.91 13.60
C ARG A 14 3.53 -7.31 14.42
N PHE A 15 3.71 -8.62 14.67
CA PHE A 15 4.85 -9.14 15.38
C PHE A 15 5.86 -9.69 14.38
N MET A 16 7.00 -9.02 14.27
CA MET A 16 8.08 -9.34 13.34
C MET A 16 9.32 -9.75 14.13
N LYS A 17 10.24 -10.49 13.49
CA LYS A 17 11.53 -10.88 14.06
C LYS A 17 12.49 -9.68 14.02
N PRO A 18 12.71 -8.98 15.16
CA PRO A 18 13.51 -7.76 15.16
C PRO A 18 15.00 -8.00 14.93
N TYR A 19 15.45 -9.24 15.13
CA TYR A 19 16.83 -9.69 14.96
C TYR A 19 17.13 -10.23 13.56
N LYS A 20 16.12 -10.33 12.68
CA LYS A 20 16.30 -10.83 11.32
C LYS A 20 16.18 -9.68 10.33
N PRO A 21 17.30 -9.23 9.72
CA PRO A 21 17.28 -8.18 8.73
C PRO A 21 16.46 -8.61 7.49
N VAL A 22 15.96 -7.62 6.76
CA VAL A 22 15.30 -7.80 5.47
C VAL A 22 16.29 -7.41 4.38
N GLU A 23 16.43 -8.28 3.40
CA GLU A 23 17.32 -8.09 2.26
C GLU A 23 16.86 -6.89 1.41
N LYS A 24 17.79 -6.03 1.02
CA LYS A 24 17.50 -4.82 0.21
C LYS A 24 16.87 -5.19 -1.13
N GLU A 25 17.22 -6.32 -1.69
CA GLU A 25 16.69 -6.87 -2.94
C GLU A 25 15.18 -7.15 -2.83
N LYS A 26 14.70 -7.61 -1.68
CA LYS A 26 13.26 -7.81 -1.44
C LYS A 26 12.51 -6.49 -1.34
N ILE A 27 13.11 -5.47 -0.73
CA ILE A 27 12.55 -4.12 -0.72
C ILE A 27 12.52 -3.55 -2.15
N GLN A 28 13.56 -3.79 -2.94
CA GLN A 28 13.56 -3.41 -4.36
C GLN A 28 12.40 -4.07 -5.11
N VAL A 29 12.14 -5.37 -4.93
CA VAL A 29 11.00 -6.05 -5.56
C VAL A 29 9.67 -5.40 -5.16
N MET A 30 9.50 -5.02 -3.88
CA MET A 30 8.31 -4.29 -3.44
C MET A 30 8.17 -2.95 -4.16
N PHE A 31 9.25 -2.20 -4.29
CA PHE A 31 9.26 -0.92 -5.00
C PHE A 31 8.99 -1.07 -6.50
N GLU A 32 9.55 -2.10 -7.14
CA GLU A 32 9.25 -2.39 -8.56
C GLU A 32 7.78 -2.79 -8.76
N ALA A 33 7.21 -3.58 -7.86
CA ALA A 33 5.79 -3.91 -7.89
C ALA A 33 4.91 -2.66 -7.74
N ALA A 34 5.28 -1.74 -6.85
CA ALA A 34 4.58 -0.46 -6.70
C ALA A 34 4.72 0.42 -7.93
N ARG A 35 5.93 0.49 -8.52
CA ARG A 35 6.27 1.34 -9.66
C ARG A 35 5.45 1.03 -10.92
N ILE A 36 5.10 -0.23 -11.13
CA ILE A 36 4.34 -0.68 -12.32
C ILE A 36 2.82 -0.70 -12.11
N ALA A 37 2.34 -0.27 -10.95
CA ALA A 37 0.91 -0.14 -10.70
C ALA A 37 0.27 0.85 -11.68
N SER A 38 -1.05 0.73 -11.85
CA SER A 38 -1.80 1.67 -12.68
C SER A 38 -1.82 3.06 -12.04
N HIS A 39 -1.55 4.08 -12.85
CA HIS A 39 -1.66 5.49 -12.47
C HIS A 39 -2.49 6.23 -13.51
N TRP A 40 -3.43 7.08 -13.07
CA TRP A 40 -4.17 7.91 -13.99
C TRP A 40 -3.21 8.78 -14.82
N GLY A 41 -3.44 8.91 -16.11
CA GLY A 41 -2.54 9.67 -17.00
C GLY A 41 -1.05 9.28 -16.95
N ASN A 42 -0.73 8.16 -16.29
CA ASN A 42 0.65 7.71 -16.02
C ASN A 42 1.50 8.76 -15.29
N VAL A 43 0.90 9.51 -14.37
CA VAL A 43 1.53 10.63 -13.65
C VAL A 43 2.63 10.20 -12.69
N GLN A 44 2.48 9.01 -12.07
CA GLN A 44 3.52 8.40 -11.23
C GLN A 44 3.90 9.24 -9.99
N SER A 45 2.91 9.79 -9.29
CA SER A 45 3.08 10.63 -8.09
C SER A 45 3.61 9.87 -6.85
N LEU A 46 3.71 8.54 -6.89
CA LEU A 46 4.15 7.73 -5.78
C LEU A 46 5.64 7.86 -5.49
N ARG A 47 5.99 8.04 -4.23
CA ARG A 47 7.36 7.95 -3.71
C ARG A 47 7.41 6.98 -2.53
N GLY A 48 8.53 6.29 -2.37
CA GLY A 48 8.80 5.40 -1.25
C GLY A 48 10.18 5.65 -0.66
N ILE A 49 10.28 5.75 0.67
CA ILE A 49 11.54 5.83 1.40
C ILE A 49 11.61 4.63 2.33
N ALA A 50 12.59 3.76 2.15
CA ALA A 50 12.83 2.63 3.04
C ALA A 50 13.80 3.06 4.15
N LEU A 51 13.37 2.92 5.39
CA LEU A 51 14.18 3.12 6.59
C LEU A 51 14.52 1.75 7.17
N PHE A 52 15.81 1.49 7.34
CA PHE A 52 16.31 0.25 7.94
C PHE A 52 16.65 0.51 9.40
N LYS A 53 16.12 -0.31 10.31
CA LYS A 53 16.30 -0.12 11.74
C LYS A 53 17.77 -0.10 12.19
N GLU A 54 18.63 -0.82 11.48
CA GLU A 54 20.06 -0.88 11.78
C GLU A 54 20.76 0.48 11.61
N THR A 55 20.25 1.34 10.69
CA THR A 55 20.89 2.63 10.36
C THR A 55 20.00 3.83 10.67
N ASP A 56 18.70 3.66 10.69
CA ASP A 56 17.71 4.75 10.70
C ASP A 56 16.80 4.71 11.94
N SER A 57 17.25 4.07 13.04
CA SER A 57 16.41 3.89 14.25
C SER A 57 15.85 5.21 14.77
N ASP A 58 16.65 6.28 14.80
CA ASP A 58 16.24 7.59 15.31
C ASP A 58 15.08 8.19 14.49
N LEU A 59 15.10 7.99 13.18
CA LEU A 59 14.02 8.42 12.28
C LEU A 59 12.75 7.59 12.49
N ILE A 60 12.91 6.27 12.64
CA ILE A 60 11.79 5.36 12.92
C ILE A 60 11.15 5.68 14.27
N ASP A 61 11.94 6.05 15.26
CA ASP A 61 11.47 6.40 16.61
C ASP A 61 10.57 7.64 16.63
N ILE A 62 10.68 8.52 15.64
CA ILE A 62 9.75 9.65 15.46
C ILE A 62 8.30 9.17 15.32
N LEU A 63 8.08 8.01 14.69
CA LEU A 63 6.74 7.46 14.47
C LEU A 63 6.16 6.72 15.68
N GLN A 64 6.95 6.46 16.70
CA GLN A 64 6.49 5.72 17.86
C GLN A 64 5.52 6.57 18.70
N GLY A 65 4.35 6.01 18.97
CA GLY A 65 3.35 6.59 19.87
C GLY A 65 3.11 5.72 21.11
N ALA A 66 2.49 6.28 22.13
CA ALA A 66 2.20 5.57 23.36
C ALA A 66 1.20 4.42 23.20
N VAL A 67 0.23 4.58 22.29
CA VAL A 67 -0.87 3.61 22.07
C VAL A 67 -0.79 2.94 20.72
N ILE A 68 -0.43 3.70 19.68
CA ILE A 68 -0.33 3.24 18.29
C ILE A 68 1.13 3.45 17.84
N GLY A 69 1.66 2.51 17.06
CA GLY A 69 3.00 2.62 16.50
C GLY A 69 4.08 1.83 17.25
N TRP A 70 3.71 1.02 18.24
CA TRP A 70 4.65 0.10 18.90
C TRP A 70 5.30 -0.89 17.90
N GLN A 71 4.62 -1.16 16.77
CA GLN A 71 5.14 -2.00 15.69
C GLN A 71 6.45 -1.48 15.12
N PHE A 72 6.65 -0.16 15.13
CA PHE A 72 7.90 0.47 14.68
C PHE A 72 9.12 0.09 15.55
N LYS A 73 8.90 -0.27 16.83
CA LYS A 73 9.96 -0.74 17.73
C LYS A 73 10.60 -2.05 17.29
N ILE A 74 9.82 -2.90 16.63
CA ILE A 74 10.22 -4.28 16.31
C ILE A 74 10.39 -4.53 14.81
N ALA A 75 9.88 -3.66 13.95
CA ALA A 75 9.99 -3.82 12.51
C ALA A 75 11.46 -3.59 12.04
N PRO A 76 12.06 -4.54 11.31
CA PRO A 76 13.41 -4.34 10.75
C PRO A 76 13.46 -3.25 9.69
N VAL A 77 12.36 -3.06 8.94
CA VAL A 77 12.24 -2.03 7.90
C VAL A 77 10.90 -1.32 8.03
N VAL A 78 10.91 -0.01 7.77
CA VAL A 78 9.71 0.81 7.65
C VAL A 78 9.77 1.54 6.30
N ILE A 79 8.77 1.34 5.46
CA ILE A 79 8.64 2.10 4.22
C ILE A 79 7.68 3.27 4.46
N ILE A 80 8.15 4.47 4.17
CA ILE A 80 7.35 5.69 4.19
C ILE A 80 6.83 5.93 2.77
N TRP A 81 5.52 5.79 2.60
CA TRP A 81 4.84 6.04 1.34
C TRP A 81 4.35 7.48 1.28
N ILE A 82 4.69 8.16 0.19
CA ILE A 82 4.51 9.61 0.02
C ILE A 82 3.87 9.83 -1.35
N VAL A 83 2.97 10.81 -1.45
CA VAL A 83 2.50 11.36 -2.70
C VAL A 83 3.19 12.69 -2.96
N ASP A 84 3.70 12.85 -4.18
CA ASP A 84 4.15 14.12 -4.74
C ASP A 84 3.06 14.64 -5.70
N PRO A 85 2.22 15.57 -5.26
CA PRO A 85 1.09 16.02 -6.06
C PRO A 85 1.51 16.89 -7.24
N ASP A 86 2.71 17.45 -7.23
CA ASP A 86 3.17 18.34 -8.31
C ASP A 86 3.40 17.57 -9.60
N ASP A 87 3.76 16.28 -9.55
CA ASP A 87 3.83 15.43 -10.74
C ASP A 87 2.51 15.39 -11.54
N ALA A 88 1.38 15.58 -10.86
CA ALA A 88 0.07 15.65 -11.52
C ALA A 88 -0.06 16.84 -12.49
N VAL A 89 0.79 17.83 -12.35
CA VAL A 89 0.82 19.02 -13.24
C VAL A 89 2.15 19.07 -14.00
N ASP A 90 3.27 18.98 -13.28
CA ASP A 90 4.59 19.26 -13.85
C ASP A 90 5.09 18.11 -14.75
N TYR A 91 4.84 16.85 -14.37
CA TYR A 91 5.26 15.68 -15.16
C TYR A 91 4.21 15.18 -16.13
N GLN A 92 2.95 15.57 -15.98
CA GLN A 92 1.83 15.03 -16.75
C GLN A 92 1.99 15.23 -18.27
N ALA A 93 2.36 16.41 -18.72
CA ALA A 93 2.53 16.72 -20.13
C ALA A 93 3.58 15.81 -20.77
N GLU A 94 4.73 15.64 -20.12
CA GLU A 94 5.79 14.75 -20.57
C GLU A 94 5.32 13.31 -20.61
N SER A 95 4.60 12.86 -19.60
CA SER A 95 4.08 11.50 -19.51
C SER A 95 3.08 11.19 -20.62
N LEU A 96 2.11 12.06 -20.86
CA LEU A 96 1.13 11.90 -21.94
C LEU A 96 1.80 11.85 -23.32
N MET A 97 2.80 12.70 -23.56
CA MET A 97 3.58 12.68 -24.79
C MET A 97 4.38 11.38 -24.95
N LYS A 98 4.96 10.85 -23.87
CA LYS A 98 5.63 9.53 -23.90
C LYS A 98 4.66 8.42 -24.28
N LEU A 99 3.45 8.40 -23.71
CA LEU A 99 2.42 7.42 -24.05
C LEU A 99 2.01 7.50 -25.53
N ALA A 100 1.82 8.71 -26.06
CA ALA A 100 1.53 8.91 -27.49
C ALA A 100 2.65 8.40 -28.40
N LYS A 101 3.90 8.69 -28.04
CA LYS A 101 5.09 8.25 -28.81
C LYS A 101 5.19 6.74 -28.94
N VAL A 102 4.90 6.00 -27.87
CA VAL A 102 4.97 4.52 -27.86
C VAL A 102 3.68 3.85 -28.31
N GLY A 103 2.63 4.61 -28.67
CA GLY A 103 1.36 4.06 -29.12
C GLY A 103 0.43 3.57 -28.03
N ALA A 104 0.70 3.91 -26.78
CA ALA A 104 -0.14 3.56 -25.63
C ALA A 104 -1.29 4.57 -25.41
N LEU A 105 -1.29 5.70 -26.11
CA LEU A 105 -2.33 6.73 -26.03
C LEU A 105 -2.65 7.24 -27.45
N GLY A 106 -3.94 7.30 -27.76
CA GLY A 106 -4.44 7.76 -29.07
C GLY A 106 -4.41 6.71 -30.17
N VAL A 107 -4.88 7.07 -31.36
CA VAL A 107 -4.95 6.21 -32.55
C VAL A 107 -4.30 6.87 -33.74
N GLY A 108 -3.93 6.07 -34.75
CA GLY A 108 -3.30 6.55 -36.00
C GLY A 108 -1.77 6.60 -35.92
N SER A 109 -1.17 7.46 -36.76
CA SER A 109 0.28 7.64 -36.80
C SER A 109 0.81 8.27 -35.50
N ARG A 110 2.11 8.16 -35.23
CA ARG A 110 2.75 8.83 -34.13
C ARG A 110 2.46 10.34 -34.11
N GLU A 111 2.62 11.00 -35.28
CA GLU A 111 2.34 12.41 -35.43
C GLU A 111 0.89 12.77 -35.10
N THR A 112 -0.09 11.96 -35.53
CA THR A 112 -1.50 12.14 -35.24
C THR A 112 -1.77 12.04 -33.71
N ARG A 113 -1.13 11.08 -33.02
CA ARG A 113 -1.27 10.91 -31.60
C ARG A 113 -0.66 12.06 -30.81
N GLU A 114 0.57 12.46 -31.14
CA GLU A 114 1.26 13.59 -30.48
C GLU A 114 0.45 14.87 -30.65
N LYS A 115 -0.04 15.19 -31.85
CA LYS A 115 -0.91 16.32 -32.11
C LYS A 115 -2.21 16.27 -31.33
N GLY A 116 -2.82 15.09 -31.20
CA GLY A 116 -4.03 14.90 -30.38
C GLY A 116 -3.79 15.18 -28.88
N VAL A 117 -2.61 14.83 -28.36
CA VAL A 117 -2.22 15.19 -26.98
C VAL A 117 -2.04 16.71 -26.87
N GLU A 118 -1.26 17.34 -27.74
CA GLU A 118 -0.96 18.77 -27.68
C GLU A 118 -2.22 19.65 -27.79
N GLU A 119 -3.12 19.33 -28.73
CA GLU A 119 -4.28 20.17 -29.04
C GLU A 119 -5.48 19.93 -28.10
N LYS A 120 -5.59 18.73 -27.50
CA LYS A 120 -6.79 18.36 -26.72
C LYS A 120 -6.50 18.05 -25.26
N LEU A 121 -5.51 17.21 -24.98
CA LEU A 121 -5.30 16.73 -23.61
C LEU A 121 -4.54 17.73 -22.75
N LEU A 122 -3.45 18.33 -23.24
CA LEU A 122 -2.66 19.27 -22.45
C LEU A 122 -3.47 20.51 -22.03
N PRO A 123 -4.27 21.15 -22.91
CA PRO A 123 -5.12 22.27 -22.49
C PRO A 123 -6.19 21.85 -21.46
N PHE A 124 -6.79 20.67 -21.61
CA PHE A 124 -7.77 20.15 -20.66
C PHE A 124 -7.15 19.99 -19.26
N PHE A 125 -6.02 19.33 -19.17
CA PHE A 125 -5.39 19.07 -17.86
C PHE A 125 -4.80 20.35 -17.24
N ALA A 126 -4.28 21.26 -18.04
CA ALA A 126 -3.85 22.56 -17.55
C ALA A 126 -5.02 23.32 -16.87
N GLY A 127 -6.24 23.18 -17.39
CA GLY A 127 -7.44 23.80 -16.83
C GLY A 127 -7.90 23.24 -15.49
N ILE A 128 -7.44 22.05 -15.09
CA ILE A 128 -7.85 21.37 -13.84
C ILE A 128 -6.67 21.10 -12.89
N GLY A 129 -5.52 21.76 -13.11
CA GLY A 129 -4.28 21.50 -12.38
C GLY A 129 -4.42 21.56 -10.85
N GLU A 130 -5.08 22.59 -10.32
CA GLU A 130 -5.30 22.69 -8.88
C GLU A 130 -6.16 21.57 -8.31
N PHE A 131 -7.17 21.12 -9.06
CA PHE A 131 -7.98 19.95 -8.67
C PHE A 131 -7.12 18.69 -8.63
N LEU A 132 -6.18 18.53 -9.56
CA LEU A 132 -5.30 17.37 -9.63
C LEU A 132 -4.27 17.32 -8.49
N LYS A 133 -3.89 18.50 -7.94
CA LYS A 133 -3.02 18.58 -6.75
C LYS A 133 -3.77 18.33 -5.44
N ALA A 134 -5.10 18.41 -5.44
CA ALA A 134 -5.91 18.19 -4.26
C ALA A 134 -5.77 16.74 -3.74
N VAL A 135 -6.17 16.54 -2.50
CA VAL A 135 -6.23 15.20 -1.90
C VAL A 135 -7.28 14.36 -2.64
N GLY A 136 -6.93 13.15 -3.03
CA GLY A 136 -7.84 12.17 -3.63
C GLY A 136 -7.22 11.41 -4.81
N PRO A 137 -7.20 11.97 -6.04
CA PRO A 137 -6.82 11.19 -7.23
C PRO A 137 -5.45 10.53 -7.15
N ASN A 138 -4.43 11.26 -6.73
CA ASN A 138 -3.07 10.75 -6.64
C ASN A 138 -2.90 9.72 -5.51
N GLU A 139 -3.59 9.92 -4.39
CA GLU A 139 -3.59 8.99 -3.25
C GLU A 139 -4.24 7.64 -3.60
N ILE A 140 -5.25 7.64 -4.48
CA ILE A 140 -5.87 6.40 -4.98
C ILE A 140 -4.84 5.58 -5.75
N ASP A 141 -4.11 6.20 -6.66
CA ASP A 141 -3.05 5.54 -7.45
C ASP A 141 -1.92 5.03 -6.55
N CYS A 142 -1.49 5.85 -5.59
CA CYS A 142 -0.51 5.41 -4.59
C CYS A 142 -1.00 4.19 -3.82
N GLY A 143 -2.29 4.14 -3.45
CA GLY A 143 -2.92 2.99 -2.81
C GLY A 143 -2.83 1.71 -3.64
N GLN A 144 -2.99 1.80 -4.96
CA GLN A 144 -2.80 0.67 -5.88
C GLN A 144 -1.35 0.16 -5.83
N GLY A 145 -0.37 1.06 -5.91
CA GLY A 145 1.05 0.71 -5.82
C GLY A 145 1.40 0.04 -4.48
N ILE A 146 0.93 0.60 -3.37
CA ILE A 146 1.15 0.05 -2.03
C ILE A 146 0.51 -1.35 -1.88
N ALA A 147 -0.67 -1.56 -2.48
CA ALA A 147 -1.33 -2.86 -2.48
C ALA A 147 -0.48 -3.91 -3.24
N GLN A 148 0.05 -3.57 -4.41
CA GLN A 148 0.93 -4.48 -5.17
C GLN A 148 2.21 -4.79 -4.39
N ALA A 149 2.88 -3.79 -3.80
CA ALA A 149 4.05 -3.99 -2.93
C ALA A 149 3.74 -4.93 -1.76
N THR A 150 2.56 -4.78 -1.16
CA THR A 150 2.11 -5.62 -0.04
C THR A 150 1.92 -7.09 -0.46
N LEU A 151 1.34 -7.34 -1.64
CA LEU A 151 1.17 -8.70 -2.17
C LEU A 151 2.53 -9.32 -2.53
N ALA A 152 3.42 -8.55 -3.17
CA ALA A 152 4.79 -8.99 -3.48
C ALA A 152 5.59 -9.33 -2.21
N ALA A 153 5.45 -8.53 -1.14
CA ALA A 153 6.08 -8.84 0.14
C ALA A 153 5.62 -10.20 0.70
N TYR A 154 4.32 -10.44 0.69
CA TYR A 154 3.76 -11.71 1.17
C TYR A 154 4.27 -12.90 0.34
N GLU A 155 4.30 -12.78 -0.97
CA GLU A 155 4.81 -13.80 -1.89
C GLU A 155 6.27 -14.18 -1.57
N MET A 156 7.11 -13.19 -1.20
CA MET A 156 8.50 -13.39 -0.80
C MET A 156 8.70 -13.86 0.65
N GLY A 157 7.63 -14.16 1.39
CA GLY A 157 7.70 -14.59 2.78
C GLY A 157 7.91 -13.44 3.77
N LEU A 158 7.56 -12.20 3.42
CA LEU A 158 7.58 -11.05 4.31
C LEU A 158 6.19 -10.70 4.82
N GLY A 159 6.11 -10.38 6.10
CA GLY A 159 4.93 -9.78 6.71
C GLY A 159 4.97 -8.27 6.61
N THR A 160 3.80 -7.64 6.47
CA THR A 160 3.65 -6.19 6.43
C THR A 160 2.49 -5.72 7.29
N CYS A 161 2.59 -4.49 7.81
CA CYS A 161 1.45 -3.80 8.42
C CYS A 161 1.46 -2.33 8.01
N CYS A 162 0.36 -1.87 7.42
CA CYS A 162 0.17 -0.48 7.06
C CYS A 162 -0.41 0.29 8.24
N LEU A 163 0.20 1.44 8.56
CA LEU A 163 -0.21 2.34 9.63
C LEU A 163 -0.37 3.75 9.07
N GLY A 164 -1.36 4.49 9.55
CA GLY A 164 -1.54 5.90 9.19
C GLY A 164 -0.32 6.74 9.60
N PRO A 165 -0.18 7.96 9.05
CA PRO A 165 0.99 8.81 9.28
C PRO A 165 1.19 9.23 10.75
N GLY A 166 0.14 9.14 11.58
CA GLY A 166 0.20 9.56 12.97
C GLY A 166 0.45 11.06 13.17
N PRO A 167 0.45 11.54 14.42
CA PRO A 167 0.60 12.97 14.70
C PRO A 167 2.00 13.53 14.39
N ARG A 168 3.01 12.67 14.35
CA ARG A 168 4.41 13.07 14.08
C ARG A 168 4.86 12.82 12.63
N GLY A 169 3.95 12.47 11.73
CA GLY A 169 4.28 12.21 10.32
C GLY A 169 4.95 13.41 9.63
N LEU A 170 4.48 14.63 9.90
CA LEU A 170 5.10 15.84 9.33
C LEU A 170 6.51 16.10 9.87
N GLU A 171 6.78 15.76 11.14
CA GLU A 171 8.13 15.86 11.72
C GLU A 171 9.08 14.91 11.00
N LEU A 172 8.66 13.67 10.77
CA LEU A 172 9.42 12.70 10.02
C LEU A 172 9.70 13.17 8.58
N LEU A 173 8.70 13.66 7.86
CA LEU A 173 8.89 14.16 6.50
C LEU A 173 9.95 15.27 6.44
N LYS A 174 9.93 16.19 7.41
CA LYS A 174 10.96 17.25 7.53
C LYS A 174 12.34 16.66 7.79
N ALA A 175 12.45 15.71 8.70
CA ALA A 175 13.73 15.05 9.01
C ALA A 175 14.29 14.28 7.81
N LEU A 176 13.42 13.75 6.94
CA LEU A 176 13.78 13.08 5.69
C LEU A 176 14.06 14.03 4.53
N GLY A 177 13.93 15.35 4.72
CA GLY A 177 14.13 16.33 3.65
C GLY A 177 13.05 16.30 2.55
N VAL A 178 11.88 15.77 2.86
CA VAL A 178 10.76 15.69 1.89
C VAL A 178 10.19 17.10 1.65
N PRO A 179 9.94 17.48 0.39
CA PRO A 179 9.33 18.78 0.06
C PRO A 179 7.98 18.99 0.76
N SER A 180 7.70 20.24 1.15
CA SER A 180 6.52 20.58 1.96
C SER A 180 5.18 20.42 1.25
N ASN A 181 5.17 20.34 -0.08
CA ASN A 181 4.00 20.04 -0.91
C ASN A 181 3.65 18.54 -0.92
N CYS A 182 4.61 17.69 -0.60
CA CYS A 182 4.40 16.25 -0.53
C CYS A 182 3.63 15.85 0.73
N ARG A 183 2.84 14.78 0.62
CA ARG A 183 2.04 14.25 1.73
C ARG A 183 2.38 12.80 2.04
N MET A 184 2.53 12.48 3.31
CA MET A 184 2.68 11.10 3.76
C MET A 184 1.33 10.39 3.66
N ILE A 185 1.30 9.26 2.97
CA ILE A 185 0.10 8.42 2.83
C ILE A 185 0.02 7.46 4.01
N MET A 186 1.10 6.70 4.23
CA MET A 186 1.20 5.75 5.33
C MET A 186 2.66 5.34 5.58
N ALA A 187 2.90 4.78 6.76
CA ALA A 187 4.08 3.97 7.06
C ALA A 187 3.71 2.49 6.94
N GLN A 188 4.58 1.70 6.32
CA GLN A 188 4.42 0.26 6.20
C GLN A 188 5.58 -0.45 6.87
N THR A 189 5.32 -1.18 7.96
CA THR A 189 6.33 -2.05 8.57
C THR A 189 6.52 -3.29 7.71
N VAL A 190 7.76 -3.74 7.57
CA VAL A 190 8.15 -4.91 6.77
C VAL A 190 9.15 -5.75 7.55
N GLY A 191 8.92 -7.06 7.59
CA GLY A 191 9.82 -7.99 8.27
C GLY A 191 9.36 -9.44 8.16
N TYR A 192 10.18 -10.34 8.65
CA TYR A 192 9.80 -11.74 8.76
C TYR A 192 8.85 -11.94 9.93
N PRO A 193 7.71 -12.61 9.74
CA PRO A 193 6.75 -12.84 10.82
C PRO A 193 7.36 -13.60 11.99
N LEU A 194 7.07 -13.13 13.19
CA LEU A 194 7.28 -13.86 14.44
C LEU A 194 5.97 -14.52 14.88
N GLU A 195 4.85 -13.85 14.65
CA GLU A 195 3.52 -14.41 14.82
C GLU A 195 3.15 -15.40 13.70
N HIS A 196 2.13 -16.21 13.95
CA HIS A 196 1.60 -17.11 12.92
C HIS A 196 1.08 -16.31 11.72
N TRP A 197 1.26 -16.84 10.51
CA TRP A 197 0.89 -16.17 9.26
C TRP A 197 -0.59 -15.80 9.16
N GLU A 198 -1.47 -16.54 9.77
CA GLU A 198 -2.90 -16.23 9.79
C GLU A 198 -3.25 -15.05 10.70
N ALA A 199 -2.33 -14.62 11.58
CA ALA A 199 -2.48 -13.47 12.48
C ALA A 199 -3.86 -13.41 13.16
N GLY A 200 -4.33 -14.54 13.68
CA GLY A 200 -5.63 -14.70 14.33
C GLY A 200 -6.82 -14.93 13.41
N GLY A 201 -6.61 -15.11 12.09
CA GLY A 201 -7.65 -15.46 11.13
C GLY A 201 -8.02 -14.34 10.15
N GLN A 202 -8.86 -14.69 9.18
CA GLN A 202 -9.37 -13.73 8.20
C GLN A 202 -10.34 -12.75 8.88
N ARG A 203 -10.06 -11.46 8.75
CA ARG A 203 -10.86 -10.41 9.41
C ARG A 203 -12.27 -10.36 8.83
N PRO A 204 -13.30 -10.10 9.68
CA PRO A 204 -14.66 -9.93 9.21
C PRO A 204 -14.76 -8.75 8.23
N ARG A 205 -15.68 -8.86 7.30
CA ARG A 205 -16.03 -7.82 6.35
C ARG A 205 -17.53 -7.58 6.43
N LYS A 206 -17.97 -6.41 5.96
CA LYS A 206 -19.39 -6.18 5.73
C LYS A 206 -19.92 -7.23 4.77
N PRO A 207 -21.24 -7.55 4.81
CA PRO A 207 -21.88 -8.38 3.80
C PRO A 207 -21.56 -7.88 2.39
N PHE A 208 -21.43 -8.81 1.44
CA PHE A 208 -21.07 -8.49 0.05
C PHE A 208 -22.09 -7.55 -0.59
N GLU A 209 -23.37 -7.78 -0.32
CA GLU A 209 -24.53 -7.03 -0.78
C GLU A 209 -24.59 -5.59 -0.27
N ASP A 210 -23.95 -5.30 0.87
CA ASP A 210 -23.83 -3.94 1.42
C ASP A 210 -22.72 -3.12 0.74
N LEU A 211 -21.79 -3.80 0.06
CA LEU A 211 -20.60 -3.18 -0.52
C LEU A 211 -20.68 -3.03 -2.03
N PHE A 212 -21.34 -3.97 -2.70
CA PHE A 212 -21.31 -4.04 -4.17
C PHE A 212 -22.72 -4.02 -4.73
N HIS A 213 -22.93 -3.14 -5.69
CA HIS A 213 -24.23 -2.88 -6.27
C HIS A 213 -24.20 -3.02 -7.80
N ILE A 214 -25.36 -3.30 -8.42
CA ILE A 214 -25.55 -3.34 -9.87
C ILE A 214 -26.57 -2.28 -10.27
N HIS A 215 -26.41 -1.68 -11.42
CA HIS A 215 -27.26 -0.65 -12.02
C HIS A 215 -27.37 0.64 -11.19
N LYS A 216 -27.68 0.58 -9.90
CA LYS A 216 -27.82 1.74 -9.00
C LYS A 216 -27.40 1.39 -7.58
N TYR A 217 -27.06 2.41 -6.81
CA TYR A 217 -26.74 2.25 -5.39
C TYR A 217 -27.95 1.67 -4.62
N GLY A 218 -27.68 0.66 -3.79
CA GLY A 218 -28.70 -0.05 -3.00
C GLY A 218 -29.32 -1.28 -3.70
N GLU A 219 -29.05 -1.50 -4.98
CA GLU A 219 -29.43 -2.74 -5.67
C GLU A 219 -28.23 -3.70 -5.64
N ALA A 220 -28.31 -4.71 -4.78
CA ALA A 220 -27.18 -5.61 -4.52
C ALA A 220 -26.72 -6.34 -5.78
N PHE A 221 -25.39 -6.42 -5.98
CA PHE A 221 -24.81 -7.27 -7.03
C PHE A 221 -25.08 -8.76 -6.72
N PRO A 222 -25.57 -9.55 -7.67
CA PRO A 222 -25.83 -10.98 -7.46
C PRO A 222 -24.55 -11.73 -7.09
N ARG A 223 -24.55 -12.40 -5.94
CA ARG A 223 -23.43 -13.19 -5.47
C ARG A 223 -23.64 -14.67 -5.80
N SER A 224 -22.77 -15.27 -6.62
CA SER A 224 -22.83 -16.68 -6.95
C SER A 224 -22.13 -17.53 -5.88
N GLU A 225 -22.86 -18.50 -5.33
CA GLU A 225 -22.32 -19.48 -4.39
C GLU A 225 -21.27 -20.41 -5.04
N GLU A 226 -21.40 -20.67 -6.33
CA GLU A 226 -20.41 -21.46 -7.09
C GLU A 226 -19.06 -20.73 -7.16
N VAL A 227 -19.07 -19.42 -7.43
CA VAL A 227 -17.87 -18.59 -7.42
C VAL A 227 -17.26 -18.54 -6.02
N VAL A 228 -18.09 -18.40 -4.98
CA VAL A 228 -17.61 -18.42 -3.59
C VAL A 228 -16.94 -19.76 -3.25
N ALA A 229 -17.53 -20.88 -3.68
CA ALA A 229 -16.96 -22.19 -3.47
C ALA A 229 -15.63 -22.40 -4.21
N GLU A 230 -15.51 -21.89 -5.44
CA GLU A 230 -14.27 -21.89 -6.21
C GLU A 230 -13.18 -21.10 -5.49
N LEU A 231 -13.45 -19.85 -5.12
CA LEU A 231 -12.51 -18.97 -4.44
C LEU A 231 -12.06 -19.54 -3.07
N THR A 232 -12.95 -20.28 -2.41
CA THR A 232 -12.62 -20.97 -1.15
C THR A 232 -11.62 -22.10 -1.40
N ARG A 233 -11.84 -22.91 -2.44
CA ARG A 233 -10.88 -23.97 -2.83
C ARG A 233 -9.51 -23.40 -3.21
N ASP A 234 -9.49 -22.24 -3.85
CA ASP A 234 -8.27 -21.55 -4.27
C ASP A 234 -7.59 -20.75 -3.14
N GLY A 235 -8.10 -20.86 -1.91
CA GLY A 235 -7.49 -20.25 -0.72
C GLY A 235 -7.72 -18.74 -0.57
N MET A 236 -8.64 -18.15 -1.33
CA MET A 236 -9.00 -16.74 -1.19
C MET A 236 -9.81 -16.48 0.08
N PHE A 237 -10.69 -17.40 0.45
CA PHE A 237 -11.37 -17.42 1.74
C PHE A 237 -10.73 -18.44 2.65
N THR A 238 -10.32 -17.99 3.84
CA THR A 238 -9.61 -18.79 4.83
C THR A 238 -10.37 -18.81 6.15
N ARG A 239 -9.81 -19.44 7.17
CA ARG A 239 -10.46 -19.52 8.48
C ARG A 239 -10.75 -18.14 9.04
N PRO A 240 -12.00 -17.86 9.45
CA PRO A 240 -12.37 -16.55 10.02
C PRO A 240 -11.74 -16.34 11.41
N ALA A 241 -11.52 -15.09 11.75
CA ALA A 241 -11.15 -14.69 13.11
C ALA A 241 -12.37 -14.80 14.05
N PRO A 242 -12.17 -15.10 15.37
CA PRO A 242 -10.88 -15.41 16.00
C PRO A 242 -10.46 -16.87 15.78
N LEU A 243 -9.16 -17.11 15.59
CA LEU A 243 -8.62 -18.47 15.65
C LEU A 243 -8.36 -18.87 17.12
N PRO A 244 -8.41 -20.18 17.44
CA PRO A 244 -7.98 -20.69 18.73
C PRO A 244 -6.55 -20.26 19.07
N ASP A 245 -6.23 -20.16 20.33
CA ASP A 245 -4.89 -19.87 20.89
C ASP A 245 -4.30 -18.50 20.47
N ARG A 246 -5.10 -17.61 19.85
CA ARG A 246 -4.60 -16.29 19.41
C ARG A 246 -4.22 -15.39 20.60
N ASP A 247 -4.98 -15.42 21.64
CA ASP A 247 -4.72 -14.59 22.83
C ASP A 247 -3.46 -15.03 23.54
N GLU A 248 -3.25 -16.34 23.67
CA GLU A 248 -2.05 -16.93 24.24
C GLU A 248 -0.81 -16.62 23.40
N GLU A 249 -0.93 -16.71 22.07
CA GLU A 249 0.13 -16.33 21.16
C GLU A 249 0.52 -14.86 21.36
N ILE A 250 -0.44 -13.95 21.42
CA ILE A 250 -0.21 -12.51 21.62
C ILE A 250 0.48 -12.24 22.95
N LEU A 251 0.01 -12.86 24.03
CA LEU A 251 0.61 -12.71 25.36
C LEU A 251 2.06 -13.19 25.37
N PHE A 252 2.32 -14.35 24.78
CA PHE A 252 3.69 -14.88 24.64
C PHE A 252 4.60 -13.95 23.84
N LEU A 253 4.14 -13.47 22.68
CA LEU A 253 4.92 -12.58 21.81
C LEU A 253 5.19 -11.23 22.49
N LYS A 254 4.20 -10.69 23.17
CA LYS A 254 4.33 -9.47 23.95
C LYS A 254 5.45 -9.60 24.99
N ASP A 255 5.44 -10.67 25.75
CA ASP A 255 6.42 -10.95 26.80
C ASP A 255 7.82 -11.16 26.22
N ALA A 256 7.92 -12.00 25.18
CA ALA A 256 9.18 -12.30 24.51
C ALA A 256 9.85 -11.08 23.86
N LEU A 257 9.06 -10.09 23.42
CA LEU A 257 9.56 -8.85 22.81
C LEU A 257 9.69 -7.69 23.81
N GLY A 258 9.37 -7.88 25.09
CA GLY A 258 9.44 -6.83 26.11
C GLY A 258 8.47 -5.67 25.85
N LEU A 259 7.33 -5.94 25.21
CA LEU A 259 6.33 -4.93 24.89
C LEU A 259 5.41 -4.73 26.11
N LYS A 260 5.63 -3.64 26.88
CA LYS A 260 4.90 -3.38 28.12
C LYS A 260 3.40 -3.16 27.92
N GLU A 261 3.03 -2.46 26.87
CA GLU A 261 1.65 -2.23 26.46
C GLU A 261 1.55 -2.24 24.93
N PRO A 262 1.31 -3.38 24.29
CA PRO A 262 0.75 -3.31 22.97
C PRO A 262 -0.64 -2.71 23.14
N GLY A 263 -0.86 -1.53 22.60
CA GLY A 263 -2.20 -0.95 22.52
C GLY A 263 -3.20 -1.94 21.91
N VAL A 264 -4.39 -1.51 21.60
CA VAL A 264 -5.42 -2.37 21.00
C VAL A 264 -4.82 -3.14 19.80
N LEU A 265 -4.69 -4.44 19.98
CA LEU A 265 -4.07 -5.38 19.03
C LEU A 265 -5.08 -5.86 18.01
#